data_cd8e701b7d537b65adcb84136ceb9e65
#
_entry.id   cd8e701b7d537b65adcb84136ceb9e65
#
_cell.length_a   1.000
_cell.length_b   1.000
_cell.length_c   1.000
_cell.angle_alpha   90.00
_cell.angle_beta   90.00
_cell.angle_gamma   90.00
#
_symmetry.space_group_name_H-M   'P 1'
#
loop_
_entity.id
_entity.type
_entity.pdbx_description
1 polymer ?
#
loop_
_entity_poly.entity_id
_entity_poly.type
_entity_poly.pdbx_seq_one_letter_code
_entity_poly.pdbx_strand_id
1 'polypeptide(L)'
;MKKRPLYFHVYLAALLMLTAVPAKAADVKELFAIDLADYPGKEGSVIEVSYPPGAQDMVHRHDAHAFVYVLEGQIIMQLRGQPAVTLRAGQPF
;
A
#
# COMPACT_ATOMS: atom_id res chain seq x y z
N MET A 1 -44.39 -5.38 -17.81
CA MET A 1 -43.29 -6.09 -18.42
C MET A 1 -42.11 -5.18 -18.74
N LYS A 2 -42.33 -3.95 -19.06
CA LYS A 2 -41.27 -3.04 -19.43
C LYS A 2 -40.48 -2.51 -18.22
N LYS A 3 -41.00 -2.75 -17.03
CA LYS A 3 -40.39 -2.22 -15.79
C LYS A 3 -39.24 -3.03 -15.28
N ARG A 4 -39.06 -4.23 -15.78
CA ARG A 4 -37.97 -5.10 -15.32
C ARG A 4 -36.59 -4.49 -15.44
N PRO A 5 -36.26 -3.79 -16.52
CA PRO A 5 -34.95 -3.19 -16.61
C PRO A 5 -34.66 -2.17 -15.52
N LEU A 6 -35.68 -1.40 -15.11
CA LEU A 6 -35.52 -0.43 -14.04
C LEU A 6 -35.18 -1.08 -12.69
N TYR A 7 -35.93 -2.15 -12.36
CA TYR A 7 -35.65 -2.88 -11.13
C TYR A 7 -34.27 -3.48 -11.12
N PHE A 8 -33.88 -4.03 -12.24
CA PHE A 8 -32.59 -4.63 -12.40
C PHE A 8 -31.48 -3.61 -12.17
N HIS A 9 -31.61 -2.42 -12.71
CA HIS A 9 -30.64 -1.36 -12.52
C HIS A 9 -30.56 -0.90 -11.08
N VAL A 10 -31.68 -0.83 -10.39
CA VAL A 10 -31.69 -0.45 -8.98
C VAL A 10 -30.93 -1.47 -8.14
N TYR A 11 -31.15 -2.75 -8.36
CA TYR A 11 -30.42 -3.78 -7.65
C TYR A 11 -28.93 -3.73 -7.93
N LEU A 12 -28.58 -3.51 -9.17
CA LEU A 12 -27.18 -3.42 -9.54
C LEU A 12 -26.49 -2.25 -8.84
N ALA A 13 -27.13 -1.10 -8.80
CA ALA A 13 -26.60 0.06 -8.11
C ALA A 13 -26.42 -0.19 -6.61
N ALA A 14 -27.43 -0.80 -5.98
CA ALA A 14 -27.34 -1.15 -4.56
C ALA A 14 -26.21 -2.12 -4.28
N LEU A 15 -26.03 -3.12 -5.13
CA LEU A 15 -24.97 -4.09 -4.99
C LEU A 15 -23.60 -3.42 -5.13
N LEU A 16 -23.43 -2.52 -6.07
CA LEU A 16 -22.19 -1.77 -6.23
C LEU A 16 -21.89 -0.92 -5.01
N MET A 17 -22.89 -0.29 -4.41
CA MET A 17 -22.70 0.48 -3.19
C MET A 17 -22.29 -0.40 -2.02
N LEU A 18 -22.84 -1.60 -1.91
CA LEU A 18 -22.48 -2.54 -0.85
C LEU A 18 -21.07 -3.08 -1.00
N THR A 19 -20.57 -3.17 -2.23
CA THR A 19 -19.22 -3.68 -2.50
C THR A 19 -18.15 -2.60 -2.47
N ALA A 20 -18.53 -1.35 -2.38
CA ALA A 20 -17.60 -0.22 -2.32
C ALA A 20 -17.03 -0.09 -0.90
N VAL A 21 -16.20 -1.04 -0.49
CA VAL A 21 -15.47 -0.98 0.77
C VAL A 21 -14.18 -0.22 0.52
N PRO A 22 -13.90 0.84 1.28
CA PRO A 22 -12.63 1.54 1.13
C PRO A 22 -11.48 0.58 1.39
N ALA A 23 -10.48 0.61 0.54
CA ALA A 23 -9.26 -0.16 0.75
C ALA A 23 -8.62 0.29 2.06
N LYS A 24 -8.24 -0.65 2.91
CA LYS A 24 -7.52 -0.33 4.13
C LYS A 24 -6.13 0.18 3.78
N ALA A 25 -5.73 1.24 4.44
CA ALA A 25 -4.36 1.74 4.36
C ALA A 25 -3.40 0.74 4.98
N ALA A 26 -2.13 0.84 4.62
CA ALA A 26 -1.08 0.10 5.27
C ALA A 26 -1.00 0.48 6.75
N ASP A 27 -0.63 -0.48 7.57
CA ASP A 27 -0.40 -0.28 8.98
C ASP A 27 1.10 -0.10 9.21
N VAL A 28 1.49 1.03 9.77
CA VAL A 28 2.90 1.41 9.94
C VAL A 28 3.23 1.43 11.43
N LYS A 29 4.27 0.69 11.78
CA LYS A 29 4.80 0.64 13.15
C LYS A 29 6.25 1.08 13.14
N GLU A 30 6.57 2.11 13.91
CA GLU A 30 7.94 2.52 14.12
C GLU A 30 8.61 1.59 15.12
N LEU A 31 9.70 0.99 14.71
CA LEU A 31 10.47 0.08 15.55
C LEU A 31 11.67 0.79 16.21
N PHE A 32 12.24 1.78 15.54
CA PHE A 32 13.46 2.41 15.98
C PHE A 32 13.64 3.73 15.23
N ALA A 33 14.15 4.73 15.94
CA ALA A 33 14.56 5.99 15.34
C ALA A 33 15.74 6.57 16.12
N ILE A 34 16.67 7.16 15.39
CA ILE A 34 17.87 7.76 15.98
C ILE A 34 18.33 8.93 15.14
N ASP A 35 18.75 10.00 15.81
CA ASP A 35 19.44 11.10 15.14
C ASP A 35 20.82 10.64 14.68
N LEU A 36 21.18 11.02 13.47
CA LEU A 36 22.46 10.66 12.88
C LEU A 36 23.50 11.73 13.27
N ALA A 37 24.39 11.39 14.20
CA ALA A 37 25.40 12.33 14.69
C ALA A 37 26.29 12.85 13.55
N ASP A 38 26.59 12.01 12.57
CA ASP A 38 27.47 12.35 11.44
C ASP A 38 26.77 13.19 10.37
N TYR A 39 25.45 13.26 10.44
CA TYR A 39 24.63 14.00 9.47
C TYR A 39 23.64 14.88 10.21
N PRO A 40 24.04 16.07 10.66
CA PRO A 40 23.17 16.96 11.42
C PRO A 40 21.85 17.24 10.73
N GLY A 41 20.76 17.17 11.47
CA GLY A 41 19.42 17.36 10.94
C GLY A 41 18.83 16.15 10.23
N LYS A 42 19.53 15.02 10.24
CA LYS A 42 19.07 13.76 9.65
C LYS A 42 18.81 12.73 10.73
N GLU A 43 17.84 11.87 10.43
CA GLU A 43 17.39 10.81 11.32
C GLU A 43 17.37 9.49 10.54
N GLY A 44 17.77 8.42 11.18
CA GLY A 44 17.55 7.07 10.69
C GLY A 44 16.36 6.46 11.40
N SER A 45 15.51 5.75 10.65
CA SER A 45 14.39 5.04 11.26
C SER A 45 14.20 3.68 10.64
N VAL A 46 13.67 2.77 11.45
CA VAL A 46 13.23 1.44 10.99
C VAL A 46 11.74 1.33 11.27
N ILE A 47 11.00 1.02 10.25
CA ILE A 47 9.55 0.84 10.35
C ILE A 47 9.16 -0.55 9.83
N GLU A 48 8.10 -1.08 10.39
CA GLU A 48 7.44 -2.27 9.86
C GLU A 48 6.12 -1.86 9.25
N VAL A 49 5.88 -2.29 8.02
CA VAL A 49 4.66 -1.93 7.28
C VAL A 49 3.92 -3.21 6.94
N SER A 50 2.65 -3.26 7.32
CA SER A 50 1.77 -4.38 7.04
C SER A 50 0.67 -3.95 6.09
N TYR A 51 0.49 -4.70 5.01
CA TYR A 51 -0.56 -4.46 4.03
C TYR A 51 -1.60 -5.57 4.10
N PRO A 52 -2.88 -5.24 4.25
CA PRO A 52 -3.92 -6.22 3.99
C PRO A 52 -3.85 -6.71 2.55
N PRO A 53 -4.29 -7.94 2.28
CA PRO A 53 -4.30 -8.44 0.90
C PRO A 53 -5.04 -7.49 -0.04
N GLY A 54 -4.43 -7.19 -1.19
CA GLY A 54 -4.99 -6.29 -2.19
C GLY A 54 -4.87 -4.81 -1.89
N ALA A 55 -4.31 -4.44 -0.74
CA ALA A 55 -4.08 -3.03 -0.42
C ALA A 55 -2.95 -2.47 -1.27
N GLN A 56 -3.04 -1.19 -1.57
CA GLN A 56 -1.98 -0.50 -2.30
C GLN A 56 -1.87 0.94 -1.83
N ASP A 57 -0.66 1.46 -1.88
CA ASP A 57 -0.40 2.86 -1.60
C ASP A 57 -0.66 3.70 -2.85
N MET A 58 -1.02 4.94 -2.62
CA MET A 58 -0.99 5.93 -3.67
C MET A 58 0.46 6.22 -4.07
N VAL A 59 0.65 6.65 -5.31
CA VAL A 59 1.96 7.10 -5.75
C VAL A 59 2.40 8.28 -4.89
N HIS A 60 3.55 8.16 -4.27
CA HIS A 60 4.08 9.19 -3.37
C HIS A 60 5.60 9.21 -3.42
N ARG A 61 6.18 10.18 -2.78
CA ARG A 61 7.61 10.38 -2.71
C ARG A 61 8.03 10.62 -1.26
N HIS A 62 9.14 10.03 -0.87
CA HIS A 62 9.80 10.31 0.39
C HIS A 62 11.01 11.19 0.15
N ASP A 63 11.26 12.12 1.05
CA ASP A 63 12.50 12.91 1.05
C ASP A 63 13.57 12.15 1.86
N ALA A 64 13.86 10.95 1.41
CA ALA A 64 14.73 10.02 2.12
C ALA A 64 15.17 8.90 1.17
N HIS A 65 16.25 8.23 1.52
CA HIS A 65 16.56 6.92 0.97
C HIS A 65 15.88 5.85 1.80
N ALA A 66 15.36 4.83 1.14
CA ALA A 66 14.71 3.73 1.81
C ALA A 66 15.21 2.40 1.27
N PHE A 67 15.36 1.44 2.15
CA PHE A 67 15.65 0.06 1.80
C PHE A 67 14.52 -0.79 2.36
N VAL A 68 14.04 -1.71 1.54
CA VAL A 68 12.90 -2.56 1.89
C VAL A 68 13.37 -4.00 1.99
N TYR A 69 12.89 -4.70 2.98
CA TYR A 69 13.10 -6.12 3.14
C TYR A 69 11.77 -6.78 3.45
N VAL A 70 11.37 -7.74 2.65
CA VAL A 70 10.08 -8.42 2.82
C VAL A 70 10.21 -9.52 3.86
N LEU A 71 9.42 -9.43 4.92
CA LEU A 71 9.42 -10.40 6.00
C LEU A 71 8.48 -11.57 5.71
N GLU A 72 7.29 -11.28 5.20
CA GLU A 72 6.25 -12.27 4.92
C GLU A 72 5.47 -11.89 3.68
N GLY A 73 4.95 -12.89 3.00
CA GLY A 73 4.07 -12.67 1.88
C GLY A 73 4.77 -12.15 0.64
N GLN A 74 4.06 -11.33 -0.10
CA GLN A 74 4.50 -10.85 -1.40
C GLN A 74 4.01 -9.43 -1.58
N ILE A 75 4.89 -8.57 -2.06
CA ILE A 75 4.54 -7.18 -2.39
C ILE A 75 5.04 -6.84 -3.78
N ILE A 76 4.40 -5.87 -4.39
CA ILE A 76 4.83 -5.31 -5.68
C ILE A 76 5.32 -3.90 -5.43
N MET A 77 6.55 -3.63 -5.83
CA MET A 77 7.17 -2.33 -5.72
C MET A 77 7.44 -1.76 -7.11
N GLN A 78 7.23 -0.48 -7.25
CA GLN A 78 7.51 0.20 -8.51
C GLN A 78 7.99 1.62 -8.27
N LEU A 79 9.14 1.93 -8.82
CA LEU A 79 9.62 3.31 -8.92
C LEU A 79 9.06 3.94 -10.19
N ARG A 80 8.78 5.23 -10.13
CA ARG A 80 8.25 5.96 -11.29
C ARG A 80 9.19 5.78 -12.50
N GLY A 81 8.61 5.42 -13.64
CA GLY A 81 9.36 5.21 -14.87
C GLY A 81 10.10 3.89 -14.96
N GLN A 82 9.94 3.01 -13.98
CA GLN A 82 10.60 1.71 -13.94
C GLN A 82 9.57 0.58 -13.97
N PRO A 83 9.99 -0.63 -14.37
CA PRO A 83 9.10 -1.79 -14.29
C PRO A 83 8.73 -2.11 -12.84
N ALA A 84 7.52 -2.63 -12.64
CA ALA A 84 7.11 -3.16 -11.37
C ALA A 84 7.92 -4.43 -11.03
N VAL A 85 8.27 -4.58 -9.76
CA VAL A 85 9.03 -5.72 -9.25
C VAL A 85 8.19 -6.42 -8.18
N THR A 86 8.03 -7.72 -8.32
CA THR A 86 7.38 -8.55 -7.31
C THR A 86 8.43 -9.08 -6.35
N LEU A 87 8.25 -8.80 -5.08
CA LEU A 87 9.16 -9.22 -4.01
C LEU A 87 8.47 -10.22 -3.11
N ARG A 88 9.20 -11.24 -2.73
CA ARG A 88 8.77 -12.28 -1.80
C ARG A 88 9.56 -12.19 -0.51
N ALA A 89 9.11 -12.93 0.51
CA ALA A 89 9.82 -12.98 1.79
C ALA A 89 11.31 -13.26 1.59
N GLY A 90 12.16 -12.49 2.27
CA GLY A 90 13.61 -12.58 2.17
C GLY A 90 14.24 -11.77 1.05
N GLN A 91 13.46 -11.04 0.26
CA GLN A 91 13.99 -10.25 -0.85
C GLN A 91 14.06 -8.76 -0.50
N PRO A 92 15.17 -8.12 -0.84
CA PRO A 92 15.34 -6.68 -0.64
C PRO A 92 14.97 -5.88 -1.88
N PHE A 93 14.73 -4.60 -1.63
CA PHE A 93 14.50 -3.63 -2.69
C PHE A 93 15.17 -2.30 -2.37
#